data_47ead714dc78700ac9038f17a5a77125
#
_entry.id   47ead714dc78700ac9038f17a5a77125
#
_cell.length_a   1.000
_cell.length_b   1.000
_cell.length_c   1.000
_cell.angle_alpha   90.00
_cell.angle_beta   90.00
_cell.angle_gamma   90.00
#
_symmetry.space_group_name_H-M   'P 1'
#
loop_
_entity.id
_entity.type
_entity.pdbx_description
1 polymer ?
#
loop_
_entity_poly.entity_id
_entity_poly.type
_entity_poly.pdbx_seq_one_letter_code
_entity_poly.pdbx_strand_id
1 'polypeptide(L)'
;EWSLFEKPTPGFTNDQKSYQGFLSAPFFSNESGFYNETKFINLTHEDKDVIIYYTLDGSVPNKNSKIFNLPLIIDGNTVIRAVALKEGWLKSNVISKNYIFDDVYDIPTILLSVEPSHFFNPDTGIYVKGPNASSNFPHFGANFWEDWERPIHFEIIETNGQKFSSDAGTKIYGAWSRGHSQKSLSFFSRKKYGPSSFNYKIFPNINIESYESFILRNSGNDWDASMLRDGYTSILLNGINVDYQKFRPTIVYLNGEYWGIHNMREKISEHFISSHHEINTDDIDLIALNGEEEDNIEL
;
A
#
# COMPACT_ATOMS: atom_id res chain seq x y z
N GLU A 1 -30.60 19.63 -15.53
CA GLU A 1 -29.45 20.02 -14.72
C GLU A 1 -28.79 18.75 -14.19
N TRP A 2 -27.46 18.62 -14.35
CA TRP A 2 -26.72 17.45 -13.87
C TRP A 2 -26.33 17.67 -12.42
N SER A 3 -26.56 16.65 -11.58
CA SER A 3 -26.15 16.69 -10.16
C SER A 3 -25.25 15.52 -9.85
N LEU A 4 -24.28 15.73 -8.95
CA LEU A 4 -23.41 14.69 -8.42
C LEU A 4 -24.02 14.09 -7.14
N PHE A 5 -23.86 12.77 -6.99
CA PHE A 5 -24.29 12.02 -5.82
C PHE A 5 -23.11 11.19 -5.30
N GLU A 6 -23.05 10.97 -4.00
CA GLU A 6 -21.95 10.22 -3.37
C GLU A 6 -21.94 8.74 -3.79
N LYS A 7 -23.13 8.17 -4.00
CA LYS A 7 -23.29 6.77 -4.43
C LYS A 7 -24.20 6.68 -5.64
N PRO A 8 -23.85 5.84 -6.62
CA PRO A 8 -24.77 5.55 -7.72
C PRO A 8 -25.98 4.77 -7.23
N THR A 9 -27.17 5.10 -7.77
CA THR A 9 -28.43 4.41 -7.46
C THR A 9 -29.09 3.87 -8.73
N PRO A 10 -28.46 2.94 -9.48
CA PRO A 10 -28.97 2.44 -10.73
C PRO A 10 -30.35 1.77 -10.53
N GLY A 11 -31.35 2.22 -11.29
CA GLY A 11 -32.71 1.70 -11.23
C GLY A 11 -33.61 2.28 -10.13
N PHE A 12 -33.11 3.23 -9.32
CA PHE A 12 -33.87 3.92 -8.28
C PHE A 12 -33.78 5.43 -8.42
N THR A 13 -34.74 6.14 -7.80
CA THR A 13 -34.68 7.61 -7.72
C THR A 13 -33.50 8.07 -6.88
N ASN A 14 -32.84 9.15 -7.33
CA ASN A 14 -31.80 9.82 -6.55
C ASN A 14 -32.47 10.71 -5.49
N ASP A 15 -32.76 10.15 -4.34
CA ASP A 15 -33.30 10.83 -3.18
C ASP A 15 -32.23 11.35 -2.22
N GLN A 16 -30.94 11.13 -2.55
CA GLN A 16 -29.78 11.58 -1.79
C GLN A 16 -29.49 13.06 -2.03
N LYS A 17 -28.76 13.68 -1.07
CA LYS A 17 -28.25 15.04 -1.19
C LYS A 17 -27.35 15.14 -2.43
N SER A 18 -27.63 16.09 -3.32
CA SER A 18 -26.78 16.41 -4.46
C SER A 18 -25.62 17.31 -4.06
N TYR A 19 -24.52 17.20 -4.78
CA TYR A 19 -23.29 17.96 -4.55
C TYR A 19 -22.92 18.80 -5.77
N GLN A 20 -22.24 19.93 -5.53
CA GLN A 20 -21.81 20.87 -6.59
C GLN A 20 -20.60 20.38 -7.38
N GLY A 21 -19.74 19.56 -6.75
CA GLY A 21 -18.53 19.05 -7.37
C GLY A 21 -17.69 18.23 -6.39
N PHE A 22 -16.48 17.86 -6.83
CA PHE A 22 -15.44 17.28 -6.01
C PHE A 22 -14.44 18.35 -5.60
N LEU A 23 -13.98 18.33 -4.36
CA LEU A 23 -12.90 19.18 -3.91
C LEU A 23 -11.55 18.63 -4.41
N SER A 24 -10.64 19.53 -4.78
CA SER A 24 -9.23 19.22 -4.94
C SER A 24 -8.62 18.85 -3.58
N ALA A 25 -7.52 18.10 -3.61
CA ALA A 25 -6.83 17.73 -2.37
C ALA A 25 -6.02 18.90 -1.80
N PRO A 26 -5.78 18.94 -0.47
CA PRO A 26 -4.90 19.94 0.12
C PRO A 26 -3.47 19.84 -0.39
N PHE A 27 -2.79 20.99 -0.50
CA PHE A 27 -1.37 21.07 -0.81
C PHE A 27 -0.54 21.09 0.47
N PHE A 28 0.56 20.35 0.47
CA PHE A 28 1.54 20.30 1.54
C PHE A 28 2.75 21.16 1.16
N SER A 29 3.29 21.94 2.11
CA SER A 29 4.50 22.75 1.87
C SER A 29 5.76 21.90 1.65
N ASN A 30 5.76 20.66 2.13
CA ASN A 30 6.91 19.76 2.06
C ASN A 30 6.47 18.38 1.58
N GLU A 31 7.28 17.75 0.74
CA GLU A 31 7.08 16.39 0.27
C GLU A 31 7.49 15.36 1.31
N SER A 32 6.99 14.12 1.16
CA SER A 32 7.48 12.96 1.94
C SER A 32 8.99 12.79 1.76
N GLY A 33 9.68 12.32 2.80
CA GLY A 33 11.11 12.05 2.71
C GLY A 33 11.84 12.03 4.03
N PHE A 34 13.15 12.01 3.94
CA PHE A 34 14.05 12.04 5.08
C PHE A 34 14.45 13.48 5.42
N TYR A 35 14.46 13.79 6.71
CA TYR A 35 14.74 15.12 7.26
C TYR A 35 15.67 15.00 8.47
N ASN A 36 16.55 15.95 8.62
CA ASN A 36 17.52 16.04 9.74
C ASN A 36 17.31 17.27 10.63
N GLU A 37 16.24 18.03 10.37
CA GLU A 37 15.89 19.23 11.14
C GLU A 37 14.36 19.36 11.23
N THR A 38 13.87 19.96 12.31
CA THR A 38 12.45 20.26 12.52
C THR A 38 11.84 20.94 11.30
N LYS A 39 10.68 20.45 10.87
CA LYS A 39 9.91 21.01 9.76
C LYS A 39 8.61 21.65 10.24
N PHE A 40 8.27 22.77 9.61
CA PHE A 40 6.98 23.46 9.78
C PHE A 40 6.15 23.18 8.55
N ILE A 41 5.20 22.23 8.68
CA ILE A 41 4.39 21.78 7.56
C ILE A 41 3.13 22.63 7.47
N ASN A 42 2.99 23.31 6.35
CA ASN A 42 1.80 24.09 6.04
C ASN A 42 0.88 23.32 5.09
N LEU A 43 -0.44 23.40 5.31
CA LEU A 43 -1.46 22.86 4.44
C LEU A 43 -2.28 24.01 3.85
N THR A 44 -2.48 24.00 2.54
CA THR A 44 -3.23 25.04 1.84
C THR A 44 -4.26 24.45 0.88
N HIS A 45 -5.27 25.23 0.53
CA HIS A 45 -6.26 24.88 -0.48
C HIS A 45 -6.61 26.13 -1.29
N GLU A 46 -6.94 25.97 -2.57
CA GLU A 46 -7.28 27.07 -3.48
C GLU A 46 -8.57 27.78 -3.04
N ASP A 47 -9.57 27.02 -2.63
CA ASP A 47 -10.84 27.54 -2.11
C ASP A 47 -10.69 27.84 -0.61
N LYS A 48 -10.92 29.12 -0.24
CA LYS A 48 -10.77 29.65 1.11
C LYS A 48 -11.87 29.19 2.08
N ASP A 49 -13.00 28.73 1.56
CA ASP A 49 -14.14 28.26 2.37
C ASP A 49 -14.00 26.77 2.73
N VAL A 50 -12.94 26.13 2.29
CA VAL A 50 -12.63 24.73 2.61
C VAL A 50 -12.02 24.62 4.00
N ILE A 51 -12.46 23.64 4.76
CA ILE A 51 -11.83 23.23 6.01
C ILE A 51 -10.93 22.02 5.74
N ILE A 52 -9.65 22.13 6.11
CA ILE A 52 -8.70 21.03 6.02
C ILE A 52 -8.67 20.28 7.36
N TYR A 53 -8.98 18.98 7.32
CA TYR A 53 -8.86 18.08 8.46
C TYR A 53 -7.63 17.19 8.28
N TYR A 54 -6.96 16.88 9.40
CA TYR A 54 -5.75 16.04 9.35
C TYR A 54 -5.66 15.08 10.53
N THR A 55 -4.83 14.05 10.35
CA THR A 55 -4.42 13.06 11.37
C THR A 55 -2.90 12.87 11.32
N LEU A 56 -2.32 12.37 12.43
CA LEU A 56 -0.89 12.12 12.58
C LEU A 56 -0.58 10.65 12.93
N ASP A 57 -1.57 9.80 12.94
CA ASP A 57 -1.52 8.40 13.37
C ASP A 57 -1.80 7.40 12.23
N GLY A 58 -1.93 7.89 11.01
CA GLY A 58 -2.32 7.09 9.85
C GLY A 58 -3.82 6.90 9.66
N SER A 59 -4.67 7.30 10.61
CA SER A 59 -6.12 7.20 10.45
C SER A 59 -6.62 8.09 9.31
N VAL A 60 -7.74 7.68 8.68
CA VAL A 60 -8.36 8.45 7.60
C VAL A 60 -9.02 9.70 8.19
N PRO A 61 -8.58 10.93 7.83
CA PRO A 61 -9.14 12.14 8.38
C PRO A 61 -10.59 12.35 7.95
N ASN A 62 -11.40 12.88 8.88
CA ASN A 62 -12.82 13.17 8.69
C ASN A 62 -13.23 14.40 9.52
N LYS A 63 -14.51 14.76 9.50
CA LYS A 63 -15.03 15.94 10.22
C LYS A 63 -14.81 15.94 11.75
N ASN A 64 -14.45 14.82 12.34
CA ASN A 64 -14.14 14.69 13.77
C ASN A 64 -12.62 14.77 14.04
N SER A 65 -11.80 14.82 12.99
CA SER A 65 -10.35 14.93 13.08
C SER A 65 -9.94 16.38 13.44
N LYS A 66 -8.64 16.58 13.69
CA LYS A 66 -8.10 17.92 13.95
C LYS A 66 -8.25 18.81 12.72
N ILE A 67 -8.63 20.07 12.96
CA ILE A 67 -8.69 21.12 11.92
C ILE A 67 -7.31 21.75 11.80
N PHE A 68 -6.85 21.93 10.58
CA PHE A 68 -5.60 22.64 10.30
C PHE A 68 -5.82 24.15 10.41
N ASN A 69 -5.17 24.78 11.39
CA ASN A 69 -5.24 26.23 11.61
C ASN A 69 -3.86 26.89 11.68
N LEU A 70 -2.83 26.13 12.02
CA LEU A 70 -1.46 26.61 12.20
C LEU A 70 -0.49 25.56 11.64
N PRO A 71 0.71 25.97 11.16
CA PRO A 71 1.71 25.04 10.69
C PRO A 71 2.02 23.94 11.73
N LEU A 72 2.11 22.69 11.26
CA LEU A 72 2.44 21.55 12.10
C LEU A 72 3.96 21.51 12.31
N ILE A 73 4.38 21.41 13.54
CA ILE A 73 5.79 21.25 13.90
C ILE A 73 6.09 19.76 13.94
N ILE A 74 6.99 19.31 13.08
CA ILE A 74 7.39 17.91 12.93
C ILE A 74 8.88 17.79 13.21
N ASP A 75 9.24 17.06 14.25
CA ASP A 75 10.61 16.86 14.73
C ASP A 75 10.96 15.37 14.97
N GLY A 76 10.07 14.47 14.54
CA GLY A 76 10.23 13.02 14.59
C GLY A 76 9.42 12.32 13.49
N ASN A 77 9.64 11.02 13.33
CA ASN A 77 8.96 10.21 12.34
C ASN A 77 7.45 10.36 12.44
N THR A 78 6.82 10.81 11.36
CA THR A 78 5.40 11.17 11.39
C THR A 78 4.76 10.92 10.03
N VAL A 79 3.56 10.32 10.02
CA VAL A 79 2.66 10.34 8.87
C VAL A 79 1.62 11.45 9.06
N ILE A 80 1.44 12.29 8.06
CA ILE A 80 0.34 13.26 8.02
C ILE A 80 -0.62 12.85 6.92
N ARG A 81 -1.90 12.67 7.29
CA ARG A 81 -2.97 12.48 6.31
C ARG A 81 -3.92 13.66 6.38
N ALA A 82 -4.33 14.19 5.22
CA ALA A 82 -5.19 15.36 5.16
C ALA A 82 -6.29 15.21 4.12
N VAL A 83 -7.45 15.83 4.40
CA VAL A 83 -8.62 15.88 3.52
C VAL A 83 -9.25 17.27 3.55
N ALA A 84 -9.74 17.73 2.42
CA ALA A 84 -10.50 18.95 2.28
C ALA A 84 -12.00 18.67 2.34
N LEU A 85 -12.74 19.40 3.20
CA LEU A 85 -14.19 19.30 3.32
C LEU A 85 -14.83 20.68 3.17
N LYS A 86 -15.97 20.73 2.47
CA LYS A 86 -16.84 21.91 2.32
C LYS A 86 -18.29 21.49 2.23
N GLU A 87 -19.18 22.20 2.83
CA GLU A 87 -20.61 21.90 2.75
C GLU A 87 -21.13 22.01 1.30
N GLY A 88 -21.93 21.03 0.88
CA GLY A 88 -22.46 20.97 -0.49
C GLY A 88 -21.47 20.45 -1.55
N TRP A 89 -20.27 20.02 -1.15
CA TRP A 89 -19.25 19.43 -2.01
C TRP A 89 -18.91 18.01 -1.57
N LEU A 90 -18.54 17.16 -2.53
CA LEU A 90 -17.90 15.88 -2.24
C LEU A 90 -16.47 16.15 -1.72
N LYS A 91 -16.07 15.42 -0.68
CA LYS A 91 -14.74 15.55 -0.08
C LYS A 91 -13.64 15.30 -1.11
N SER A 92 -12.48 15.87 -0.86
CA SER A 92 -11.29 15.58 -1.64
C SER A 92 -10.80 14.14 -1.44
N ASN A 93 -9.87 13.69 -2.29
CA ASN A 93 -9.02 12.56 -1.95
C ASN A 93 -8.20 12.87 -0.70
N VAL A 94 -7.86 11.83 0.05
CA VAL A 94 -6.93 11.93 1.17
C VAL A 94 -5.51 11.95 0.62
N ILE A 95 -4.73 12.94 1.02
CA ILE A 95 -3.28 12.96 0.74
C ILE A 95 -2.54 12.47 1.97
N SER A 96 -1.57 11.60 1.76
CA SER A 96 -0.67 11.06 2.79
C SER A 96 0.74 11.53 2.51
N LYS A 97 1.44 12.02 3.55
CA LYS A 97 2.86 12.41 3.50
C LYS A 97 3.56 11.85 4.72
N ASN A 98 4.75 11.31 4.51
CA ASN A 98 5.57 10.70 5.54
C ASN A 98 6.87 11.49 5.72
N TYR A 99 7.16 11.90 6.93
CA TYR A 99 8.36 12.63 7.33
C TYR A 99 9.19 11.73 8.22
N ILE A 100 10.38 11.35 7.76
CA ILE A 100 11.28 10.40 8.44
C ILE A 100 12.53 11.16 8.91
N PHE A 101 12.88 10.99 10.17
CA PHE A 101 14.03 11.65 10.81
C PHE A 101 15.15 10.66 11.15
N ASP A 102 15.06 9.45 10.63
CA ASP A 102 16.12 8.44 10.72
C ASP A 102 17.17 8.67 9.61
N ASP A 103 18.27 7.93 9.70
CA ASP A 103 19.31 7.95 8.68
C ASP A 103 18.81 7.45 7.32
N VAL A 104 19.36 8.00 6.25
CA VAL A 104 19.11 7.52 4.89
C VAL A 104 19.87 6.21 4.67
N TYR A 105 19.21 5.24 4.06
CA TYR A 105 19.76 3.91 3.79
C TYR A 105 20.29 3.80 2.35
N ASP A 106 21.26 2.90 2.13
CA ASP A 106 21.79 2.57 0.80
C ASP A 106 20.90 1.64 -0.02
N ILE A 107 19.70 1.38 0.45
CA ILE A 107 18.65 0.62 -0.25
C ILE A 107 17.35 1.44 -0.27
N PRO A 108 16.44 1.19 -1.23
CA PRO A 108 15.19 1.93 -1.31
C PRO A 108 14.38 1.84 -0.04
N THR A 109 13.59 2.87 0.23
CA THR A 109 12.65 2.91 1.34
C THR A 109 11.23 2.94 0.83
N ILE A 110 10.35 2.15 1.44
CA ILE A 110 8.90 2.19 1.22
C ILE A 110 8.21 2.75 2.45
N LEU A 111 7.43 3.81 2.23
CA LEU A 111 6.61 4.45 3.24
C LEU A 111 5.16 4.02 3.03
N LEU A 112 4.57 3.37 4.03
CA LEU A 112 3.21 2.87 4.03
C LEU A 112 2.33 3.73 4.92
N SER A 113 1.19 4.18 4.39
CA SER A 113 0.17 4.91 5.15
C SER A 113 -1.14 4.14 5.10
N VAL A 114 -1.62 3.68 6.25
CA VAL A 114 -2.81 2.84 6.35
C VAL A 114 -3.69 3.28 7.52
N GLU A 115 -4.99 3.10 7.38
CA GLU A 115 -5.91 3.23 8.51
C GLU A 115 -5.54 2.17 9.57
N PRO A 116 -5.14 2.54 10.80
CA PRO A 116 -4.67 1.59 11.80
C PRO A 116 -5.66 0.46 12.10
N SER A 117 -6.96 0.76 12.07
CA SER A 117 -8.00 -0.24 12.30
C SER A 117 -8.02 -1.34 11.22
N HIS A 118 -7.60 -1.03 9.99
CA HIS A 118 -7.51 -2.01 8.91
C HIS A 118 -6.43 -3.08 9.16
N PHE A 119 -5.37 -2.71 9.89
CA PHE A 119 -4.28 -3.64 10.21
C PHE A 119 -4.40 -4.24 11.61
N PHE A 120 -4.82 -3.43 12.61
CA PHE A 120 -4.63 -3.77 14.01
C PHE A 120 -5.92 -3.90 14.82
N ASN A 121 -7.10 -3.69 14.23
CA ASN A 121 -8.35 -3.96 14.93
C ASN A 121 -8.42 -5.45 15.30
N PRO A 122 -8.73 -5.83 16.56
CA PRO A 122 -8.74 -7.22 17.00
C PRO A 122 -9.64 -8.14 16.18
N ASP A 123 -10.79 -7.63 15.69
CA ASP A 123 -11.78 -8.46 15.00
C ASP A 123 -11.59 -8.46 13.47
N THR A 124 -11.10 -7.34 12.90
CA THR A 124 -11.11 -7.12 11.45
C THR A 124 -9.78 -6.67 10.86
N GLY A 125 -8.76 -6.47 11.70
CA GLY A 125 -7.42 -6.07 11.26
C GLY A 125 -6.67 -7.23 10.63
N ILE A 126 -6.11 -7.01 9.44
CA ILE A 126 -5.45 -8.09 8.67
C ILE A 126 -4.09 -8.51 9.23
N TYR A 127 -3.51 -7.76 10.17
CA TYR A 127 -2.15 -8.01 10.69
C TYR A 127 -2.13 -8.74 12.04
N VAL A 128 -3.27 -8.89 12.68
CA VAL A 128 -3.43 -9.48 14.00
C VAL A 128 -4.02 -10.89 13.96
N LYS A 129 -3.90 -11.63 15.06
CA LYS A 129 -4.43 -12.98 15.15
C LYS A 129 -5.95 -13.05 15.10
N GLY A 130 -6.64 -12.09 15.72
CA GLY A 130 -8.09 -12.10 15.84
C GLY A 130 -8.62 -13.18 16.80
N PRO A 131 -9.95 -13.28 16.94
CA PRO A 131 -10.59 -14.14 17.94
C PRO A 131 -10.57 -15.63 17.61
N ASN A 132 -10.40 -16.02 16.35
CA ASN A 132 -10.53 -17.41 15.87
C ASN A 132 -9.17 -18.10 15.66
N ALA A 133 -8.06 -17.44 16.01
CA ALA A 133 -6.72 -17.96 15.78
C ALA A 133 -6.39 -19.18 16.64
N SER A 134 -5.87 -20.24 16.01
CA SER A 134 -5.24 -21.34 16.73
C SER A 134 -4.06 -20.83 17.57
N SER A 135 -3.86 -21.45 18.74
CA SER A 135 -2.68 -21.18 19.59
C SER A 135 -1.36 -21.63 18.95
N ASN A 136 -1.42 -22.65 18.09
CA ASN A 136 -0.24 -23.24 17.45
C ASN A 136 0.12 -22.47 16.18
N PHE A 137 1.44 -22.31 15.95
CA PHE A 137 1.94 -21.79 14.67
C PHE A 137 1.51 -22.72 13.51
N PRO A 138 1.06 -22.18 12.39
CA PRO A 138 1.04 -20.78 11.97
C PRO A 138 -0.25 -20.02 12.32
N HIS A 139 -0.97 -20.40 13.36
CA HIS A 139 -2.18 -19.74 13.86
C HIS A 139 -3.34 -19.76 12.86
N PHE A 140 -3.66 -20.94 12.32
CA PHE A 140 -4.82 -21.09 11.41
C PHE A 140 -6.10 -20.51 12.02
N GLY A 141 -6.94 -19.91 11.18
CA GLY A 141 -8.13 -19.17 11.60
C GLY A 141 -7.86 -17.75 12.08
N ALA A 142 -6.60 -17.29 12.11
CA ALA A 142 -6.28 -15.90 12.40
C ALA A 142 -6.73 -14.96 11.27
N ASN A 143 -6.96 -13.69 11.59
CA ASN A 143 -7.38 -12.68 10.62
C ASN A 143 -6.41 -12.56 9.42
N PHE A 144 -5.13 -12.83 9.60
CA PHE A 144 -4.15 -12.81 8.51
C PHE A 144 -4.22 -14.04 7.57
N TRP A 145 -5.09 -15.01 7.83
CA TRP A 145 -5.42 -16.09 6.90
C TRP A 145 -6.61 -15.75 6.00
N GLU A 146 -7.41 -14.73 6.39
CA GLU A 146 -8.56 -14.29 5.60
C GLU A 146 -8.10 -13.56 4.32
N ASP A 147 -8.88 -13.69 3.25
CA ASP A 147 -8.62 -13.01 1.98
C ASP A 147 -9.12 -11.56 1.98
N TRP A 148 -8.84 -10.85 3.06
CA TRP A 148 -9.27 -9.46 3.22
C TRP A 148 -8.30 -8.48 2.56
N GLU A 149 -8.83 -7.69 1.64
CA GLU A 149 -8.11 -6.59 1.01
C GLU A 149 -8.42 -5.26 1.73
N ARG A 150 -7.38 -4.48 1.99
CA ARG A 150 -7.48 -3.17 2.65
C ARG A 150 -6.87 -2.07 1.78
N PRO A 151 -7.46 -0.86 1.77
CA PRO A 151 -6.83 0.28 1.12
C PRO A 151 -5.54 0.69 1.83
N ILE A 152 -4.53 1.04 1.06
CA ILE A 152 -3.23 1.53 1.52
C ILE A 152 -2.70 2.57 0.56
N HIS A 153 -1.99 3.57 1.08
CA HIS A 153 -1.12 4.43 0.30
C HIS A 153 0.32 4.00 0.50
N PHE A 154 1.12 3.96 -0.58
CA PHE A 154 2.54 3.67 -0.48
C PHE A 154 3.36 4.66 -1.30
N GLU A 155 4.58 4.91 -0.82
CA GLU A 155 5.57 5.72 -1.52
C GLU A 155 6.88 4.94 -1.57
N ILE A 156 7.54 4.91 -2.74
CA ILE A 156 8.89 4.38 -2.91
C ILE A 156 9.83 5.58 -2.97
N ILE A 157 10.86 5.58 -2.14
CA ILE A 157 11.96 6.55 -2.20
C ILE A 157 13.21 5.79 -2.60
N GLU A 158 13.72 6.10 -3.79
CA GLU A 158 14.95 5.50 -4.31
C GLU A 158 16.19 6.14 -3.67
N THR A 159 17.32 5.43 -3.70
CA THR A 159 18.60 5.91 -3.20
C THR A 159 19.13 7.15 -3.94
N ASN A 160 18.67 7.37 -5.17
CA ASN A 160 18.98 8.57 -5.97
C ASN A 160 18.01 9.73 -5.72
N GLY A 161 17.05 9.58 -4.80
CA GLY A 161 16.04 10.57 -4.46
C GLY A 161 14.81 10.59 -5.35
N GLN A 162 14.73 9.74 -6.39
CA GLN A 162 13.49 9.58 -7.15
C GLN A 162 12.38 9.02 -6.24
N LYS A 163 11.14 9.43 -6.51
CA LYS A 163 9.98 9.01 -5.73
C LYS A 163 8.86 8.55 -6.65
N PHE A 164 8.14 7.56 -6.18
CA PHE A 164 6.88 7.10 -6.77
C PHE A 164 5.87 6.88 -5.66
N SER A 165 4.63 7.27 -5.87
CA SER A 165 3.55 7.02 -4.90
C SER A 165 2.27 6.58 -5.58
N SER A 166 1.50 5.74 -4.92
CA SER A 166 0.19 5.29 -5.40
C SER A 166 -0.70 4.83 -4.26
N ASP A 167 -2.00 4.92 -4.48
CA ASP A 167 -2.99 4.21 -3.69
C ASP A 167 -3.18 2.81 -4.27
N ALA A 168 -3.41 1.83 -3.38
CA ALA A 168 -3.49 0.41 -3.72
C ALA A 168 -4.44 -0.34 -2.80
N GLY A 169 -4.79 -1.57 -3.18
CA GLY A 169 -5.25 -2.61 -2.26
C GLY A 169 -4.08 -3.41 -1.73
N THR A 170 -4.14 -3.81 -0.47
CA THR A 170 -3.15 -4.71 0.12
C THR A 170 -3.81 -5.89 0.84
N LYS A 171 -3.16 -7.05 0.78
CA LYS A 171 -3.52 -8.28 1.51
C LYS A 171 -2.29 -8.86 2.17
N ILE A 172 -2.48 -9.65 3.22
CA ILE A 172 -1.40 -10.51 3.73
C ILE A 172 -1.07 -11.57 2.69
N TYR A 173 0.22 -11.76 2.44
CA TYR A 173 0.73 -12.70 1.45
C TYR A 173 1.54 -13.84 2.08
N GLY A 174 1.55 -14.99 1.40
CA GLY A 174 2.32 -16.17 1.80
C GLY A 174 1.44 -17.26 2.40
N ALA A 175 2.06 -18.41 2.68
CA ALA A 175 1.46 -19.54 3.37
C ALA A 175 1.81 -19.47 4.89
N TRP A 176 2.53 -20.42 5.43
CA TRP A 176 2.89 -20.48 6.87
C TRP A 176 3.64 -19.26 7.38
N SER A 177 4.39 -18.56 6.52
CA SER A 177 5.07 -17.30 6.87
C SER A 177 4.12 -16.17 7.33
N ARG A 178 2.81 -16.28 7.10
CA ARG A 178 1.80 -15.38 7.68
C ARG A 178 1.80 -15.38 9.20
N GLY A 179 2.22 -16.51 9.82
CA GLY A 179 2.30 -16.65 11.27
C GLY A 179 3.43 -15.85 11.95
N HIS A 180 4.46 -15.40 11.21
CA HIS A 180 5.53 -14.58 11.77
C HIS A 180 5.04 -13.19 12.19
N SER A 181 5.76 -12.52 13.09
CA SER A 181 5.43 -11.16 13.54
C SER A 181 5.48 -10.16 12.39
N GLN A 182 6.53 -10.19 11.57
CA GLN A 182 6.63 -9.43 10.34
C GLN A 182 6.01 -10.25 9.20
N LYS A 183 5.01 -9.68 8.52
CA LYS A 183 4.24 -10.38 7.48
C LYS A 183 4.57 -9.84 6.11
N SER A 184 4.47 -10.71 5.10
CA SER A 184 4.50 -10.28 3.71
C SER A 184 3.19 -9.61 3.34
N LEU A 185 3.27 -8.60 2.46
CA LEU A 185 2.15 -7.85 1.93
C LEU A 185 2.16 -7.94 0.40
N SER A 186 1.03 -8.20 -0.22
CA SER A 186 0.84 -8.00 -1.66
C SER A 186 0.09 -6.71 -1.92
N PHE A 187 0.48 -6.01 -3.00
CA PHE A 187 -0.10 -4.75 -3.44
C PHE A 187 -0.77 -4.94 -4.79
N PHE A 188 -1.96 -4.38 -4.94
CA PHE A 188 -2.76 -4.47 -6.15
C PHE A 188 -3.19 -3.09 -6.60
N SER A 189 -2.91 -2.76 -7.86
CA SER A 189 -3.50 -1.59 -8.50
C SER A 189 -4.95 -1.91 -8.88
N ARG A 190 -5.88 -1.17 -8.34
CA ARG A 190 -7.31 -1.34 -8.64
C ARG A 190 -7.98 0.02 -8.73
N LYS A 191 -8.84 0.21 -9.74
CA LYS A 191 -9.61 1.44 -9.95
C LYS A 191 -10.40 1.92 -8.74
N LYS A 192 -10.79 1.02 -7.83
CA LYS A 192 -11.50 1.39 -6.59
C LYS A 192 -10.62 2.12 -5.57
N TYR A 193 -9.28 2.04 -5.70
CA TYR A 193 -8.32 2.71 -4.82
C TYR A 193 -7.58 3.84 -5.52
N GLY A 194 -7.26 3.68 -6.81
CA GLY A 194 -6.43 4.61 -7.55
C GLY A 194 -6.27 4.19 -9.01
N PRO A 195 -5.06 4.24 -9.57
CA PRO A 195 -4.80 3.83 -10.94
C PRO A 195 -5.00 2.31 -11.14
N SER A 196 -5.19 1.89 -12.39
CA SER A 196 -5.33 0.48 -12.75
C SER A 196 -3.99 -0.23 -12.98
N SER A 197 -2.88 0.49 -12.88
CA SER A 197 -1.52 -0.03 -12.95
C SER A 197 -0.56 0.92 -12.22
N PHE A 198 0.52 0.38 -11.70
CA PHE A 198 1.64 1.13 -11.13
C PHE A 198 2.62 1.46 -12.25
N ASN A 199 2.48 2.64 -12.87
CA ASN A 199 3.34 3.09 -13.97
C ASN A 199 4.67 3.58 -13.43
N TYR A 200 5.50 2.66 -13.02
CA TYR A 200 6.81 2.89 -12.45
C TYR A 200 7.70 1.67 -12.62
N LYS A 201 8.98 1.88 -12.93
CA LYS A 201 9.97 0.81 -13.09
C LYS A 201 10.41 0.28 -11.71
N ILE A 202 9.58 -0.57 -11.10
CA ILE A 202 9.81 -1.10 -9.73
C ILE A 202 11.14 -1.86 -9.65
N PHE A 203 11.51 -2.60 -10.71
CA PHE A 203 12.76 -3.36 -10.78
C PHE A 203 13.66 -2.76 -11.87
N PRO A 204 14.70 -1.97 -11.50
CA PRO A 204 15.53 -1.23 -12.47
C PRO A 204 16.26 -2.11 -13.51
N ASN A 205 16.48 -3.38 -13.16
CA ASN A 205 17.28 -4.31 -13.97
C ASN A 205 16.49 -5.03 -15.09
N ILE A 206 15.20 -4.73 -15.23
CA ILE A 206 14.36 -5.28 -16.32
C ILE A 206 13.60 -4.15 -17.02
N ASN A 207 13.17 -4.40 -18.25
CA ASN A 207 12.49 -3.37 -19.06
C ASN A 207 10.97 -3.49 -18.94
N ILE A 208 10.45 -3.49 -17.70
CA ILE A 208 9.02 -3.44 -17.39
C ILE A 208 8.77 -2.15 -16.61
N GLU A 209 7.89 -1.31 -17.13
CA GLU A 209 7.59 0.03 -16.60
C GLU A 209 6.21 0.14 -15.95
N SER A 210 5.42 -0.94 -16.00
CA SER A 210 4.06 -0.97 -15.46
C SER A 210 3.78 -2.31 -14.80
N TYR A 211 3.19 -2.27 -13.61
CA TYR A 211 2.87 -3.45 -12.80
C TYR A 211 1.44 -3.39 -12.30
N GLU A 212 0.72 -4.51 -12.36
CA GLU A 212 -0.60 -4.66 -11.73
C GLU A 212 -0.49 -4.99 -10.24
N SER A 213 0.62 -5.62 -9.86
CA SER A 213 0.86 -6.05 -8.48
C SER A 213 2.35 -6.26 -8.21
N PHE A 214 2.73 -6.16 -6.94
CA PHE A 214 4.03 -6.57 -6.42
C PHE A 214 3.89 -7.06 -4.97
N ILE A 215 4.96 -7.59 -4.40
CA ILE A 215 4.99 -8.14 -3.05
C ILE A 215 6.10 -7.48 -2.23
N LEU A 216 5.83 -7.15 -0.98
CA LEU A 216 6.82 -6.94 0.06
C LEU A 216 6.91 -8.24 0.87
N ARG A 217 7.96 -9.02 0.64
CA ARG A 217 8.13 -10.34 1.22
C ARG A 217 9.02 -10.30 2.47
N ASN A 218 8.58 -10.96 3.53
CA ASN A 218 9.32 -11.09 4.78
C ASN A 218 10.38 -12.20 4.76
N SER A 219 10.82 -12.65 3.57
CA SER A 219 11.76 -13.76 3.37
C SER A 219 11.24 -15.17 3.67
N GLY A 220 9.96 -15.31 4.00
CA GLY A 220 9.31 -16.61 4.18
C GLY A 220 9.96 -17.47 5.27
N ASN A 221 10.38 -18.69 4.93
CA ASN A 221 10.99 -19.64 5.87
C ASN A 221 12.41 -19.24 6.32
N ASP A 222 12.98 -18.17 5.77
CA ASP A 222 14.30 -17.65 6.14
C ASP A 222 14.19 -16.39 7.03
N TRP A 223 12.98 -16.06 7.50
CA TRP A 223 12.70 -14.82 8.24
C TRP A 223 13.50 -14.67 9.53
N ASP A 224 13.69 -15.77 10.27
CA ASP A 224 14.42 -15.84 11.54
C ASP A 224 15.91 -16.24 11.38
N ALA A 225 16.40 -16.27 10.14
CA ALA A 225 17.77 -16.64 9.83
C ALA A 225 18.51 -15.53 9.05
N SER A 226 18.75 -15.70 7.75
CA SER A 226 19.54 -14.74 6.97
C SER A 226 18.70 -13.63 6.29
N MET A 227 17.42 -13.86 6.09
CA MET A 227 16.50 -13.03 5.28
C MET A 227 16.93 -12.85 3.81
N LEU A 228 17.97 -13.54 3.34
CA LEU A 228 18.58 -13.39 2.03
C LEU A 228 18.41 -14.61 1.11
N ARG A 229 18.18 -15.80 1.68
CA ARG A 229 18.20 -17.06 0.93
C ARG A 229 17.27 -17.06 -0.26
N ASP A 230 16.03 -16.62 -0.04
CA ASP A 230 14.99 -16.55 -1.06
C ASP A 230 15.39 -15.60 -2.21
N GLY A 231 15.83 -14.38 -1.89
CA GLY A 231 16.31 -13.41 -2.86
C GLY A 231 17.60 -13.84 -3.56
N TYR A 232 18.54 -14.42 -2.82
CA TYR A 232 19.81 -14.91 -3.38
C TYR A 232 19.59 -16.04 -4.39
N THR A 233 18.67 -16.98 -4.10
CA THR A 233 18.29 -18.03 -5.04
C THR A 233 17.77 -17.44 -6.35
N SER A 234 16.97 -16.38 -6.29
CA SER A 234 16.49 -15.69 -7.51
C SER A 234 17.64 -15.06 -8.31
N ILE A 235 18.66 -14.50 -7.64
CA ILE A 235 19.84 -13.92 -8.32
C ILE A 235 20.64 -15.01 -9.04
N LEU A 236 20.76 -16.22 -8.47
CA LEU A 236 21.48 -17.34 -9.09
C LEU A 236 20.85 -17.82 -10.40
N LEU A 237 19.57 -17.52 -10.62
CA LEU A 237 18.87 -17.84 -11.87
C LEU A 237 19.13 -16.82 -12.98
N ASN A 238 19.84 -15.73 -12.68
CA ASN A 238 20.17 -14.73 -13.69
C ASN A 238 21.05 -15.32 -14.81
N GLY A 239 20.60 -15.15 -16.04
CA GLY A 239 21.27 -15.71 -17.22
C GLY A 239 20.90 -17.16 -17.56
N ILE A 240 20.03 -17.80 -16.77
CA ILE A 240 19.43 -19.10 -17.09
C ILE A 240 18.06 -18.84 -17.77
N ASN A 241 17.74 -19.62 -18.78
CA ASN A 241 16.46 -19.51 -19.50
C ASN A 241 15.32 -20.15 -18.68
N VAL A 242 14.94 -19.48 -17.59
CA VAL A 242 13.84 -19.85 -16.70
C VAL A 242 13.22 -18.59 -16.12
N ASP A 243 11.91 -18.57 -15.97
CA ASP A 243 11.22 -17.46 -15.31
C ASP A 243 11.49 -17.49 -13.82
N TYR A 244 11.80 -16.31 -13.27
CA TYR A 244 11.97 -16.11 -11.83
C TYR A 244 11.59 -14.70 -11.43
N GLN A 245 11.08 -14.55 -10.21
CA GLN A 245 10.71 -13.25 -9.66
C GLN A 245 11.94 -12.40 -9.42
N LYS A 246 11.96 -11.19 -9.94
CA LYS A 246 12.96 -10.18 -9.57
C LYS A 246 12.81 -9.82 -8.10
N PHE A 247 13.90 -9.40 -7.52
CA PHE A 247 14.05 -9.16 -6.10
C PHE A 247 14.88 -7.90 -5.87
N ARG A 248 14.48 -7.11 -4.88
CA ARG A 248 15.30 -6.03 -4.32
C ARG A 248 14.94 -5.80 -2.85
N PRO A 249 15.94 -5.71 -1.93
CA PRO A 249 15.69 -5.40 -0.55
C PRO A 249 15.21 -3.95 -0.40
N THR A 250 14.38 -3.69 0.61
CA THR A 250 13.85 -2.36 0.90
C THR A 250 13.62 -2.20 2.40
N ILE A 251 13.82 -0.99 2.90
CA ILE A 251 13.39 -0.57 4.23
C ILE A 251 11.90 -0.24 4.16
N VAL A 252 11.15 -0.60 5.18
CA VAL A 252 9.71 -0.30 5.26
C VAL A 252 9.42 0.50 6.51
N TYR A 253 8.66 1.58 6.36
CA TYR A 253 8.00 2.31 7.43
C TYR A 253 6.50 2.16 7.29
N LEU A 254 5.81 1.97 8.40
CA LEU A 254 4.35 1.91 8.48
C LEU A 254 3.84 3.02 9.38
N ASN A 255 3.08 3.97 8.82
CA ASN A 255 2.57 5.14 9.54
C ASN A 255 3.66 5.92 10.30
N GLY A 256 4.86 6.04 9.71
CA GLY A 256 6.00 6.69 10.32
C GLY A 256 6.87 5.79 11.20
N GLU A 257 6.42 4.60 11.59
CA GLU A 257 7.20 3.67 12.40
C GLU A 257 8.07 2.75 11.53
N TYR A 258 9.33 2.52 11.93
CA TYR A 258 10.21 1.56 11.27
C TYR A 258 9.62 0.15 11.37
N TRP A 259 9.38 -0.47 10.21
CA TRP A 259 8.70 -1.76 10.10
C TRP A 259 9.62 -2.92 9.70
N GLY A 260 10.89 -2.61 9.50
CA GLY A 260 11.93 -3.58 9.17
C GLY A 260 12.28 -3.68 7.70
N ILE A 261 13.09 -4.67 7.35
CA ILE A 261 13.52 -4.97 5.99
C ILE A 261 12.53 -5.94 5.36
N HIS A 262 12.12 -5.64 4.12
CA HIS A 262 11.37 -6.57 3.28
C HIS A 262 12.10 -6.74 1.94
N ASN A 263 11.79 -7.83 1.26
CA ASN A 263 12.22 -8.05 -0.12
C ASN A 263 11.07 -7.70 -1.06
N MET A 264 11.20 -6.60 -1.79
CA MET A 264 10.28 -6.28 -2.87
C MET A 264 10.45 -7.31 -3.98
N ARG A 265 9.35 -7.92 -4.44
CA ARG A 265 9.35 -8.99 -5.44
C ARG A 265 8.22 -8.80 -6.44
N GLU A 266 8.44 -9.28 -7.65
CA GLU A 266 7.36 -9.47 -8.60
C GLU A 266 6.36 -10.49 -8.04
N LYS A 267 5.08 -10.33 -8.39
CA LYS A 267 4.05 -11.32 -8.07
C LYS A 267 3.79 -12.16 -9.31
N ILE A 268 4.00 -13.48 -9.21
CA ILE A 268 3.63 -14.40 -10.30
C ILE A 268 2.11 -14.34 -10.49
N SER A 269 1.70 -14.06 -11.70
CA SER A 269 0.32 -13.94 -12.17
C SER A 269 0.32 -13.95 -13.70
N GLU A 270 -0.84 -13.90 -14.30
CA GLU A 270 -1.00 -13.75 -15.76
C GLU A 270 -0.29 -12.47 -16.25
N HIS A 271 -0.36 -11.37 -15.48
CA HIS A 271 0.33 -10.12 -15.81
C HIS A 271 1.85 -10.23 -15.77
N PHE A 272 2.41 -11.05 -14.85
CA PHE A 272 3.84 -11.36 -14.82
C PHE A 272 4.26 -12.06 -16.12
N ILE A 273 3.56 -13.11 -16.51
CA ILE A 273 3.85 -13.85 -17.76
C ILE A 273 3.68 -12.93 -18.96
N SER A 274 2.57 -12.18 -19.02
CA SER A 274 2.28 -11.24 -20.12
C SER A 274 3.42 -10.22 -20.31
N SER A 275 3.89 -9.61 -19.23
CA SER A 275 4.92 -8.56 -19.29
C SER A 275 6.32 -9.09 -19.60
N HIS A 276 6.63 -10.34 -19.26
CA HIS A 276 7.92 -10.98 -19.53
C HIS A 276 7.99 -11.63 -20.92
N HIS A 277 6.86 -12.07 -21.50
CA HIS A 277 6.80 -12.82 -22.74
C HIS A 277 5.99 -12.14 -23.85
N GLU A 278 5.44 -10.93 -23.61
CA GLU A 278 4.62 -10.18 -24.56
C GLU A 278 3.39 -10.98 -25.05
N ILE A 279 2.78 -11.78 -24.17
CA ILE A 279 1.58 -12.58 -24.41
C ILE A 279 0.37 -11.85 -23.82
N ASN A 280 -0.79 -11.90 -24.49
CA ASN A 280 -2.02 -11.36 -23.94
C ASN A 280 -2.45 -12.14 -22.69
N THR A 281 -2.87 -11.46 -21.63
CA THR A 281 -3.35 -12.09 -20.40
C THR A 281 -4.52 -13.05 -20.63
N ASP A 282 -5.38 -12.77 -21.62
CA ASP A 282 -6.52 -13.61 -21.99
C ASP A 282 -6.11 -14.96 -22.62
N ASP A 283 -4.84 -15.09 -23.04
CA ASP A 283 -4.27 -16.29 -23.66
C ASP A 283 -3.40 -17.09 -22.66
N ILE A 284 -3.47 -16.78 -21.35
CA ILE A 284 -2.65 -17.41 -20.32
C ILE A 284 -3.53 -18.16 -19.33
N ASP A 285 -3.29 -19.46 -19.21
CA ASP A 285 -3.80 -20.28 -18.11
C ASP A 285 -2.69 -20.54 -17.10
N LEU A 286 -2.82 -20.00 -15.90
CA LEU A 286 -1.84 -20.15 -14.82
C LEU A 286 -2.39 -21.07 -13.72
N ILE A 287 -1.79 -22.26 -13.61
CA ILE A 287 -2.13 -23.22 -12.55
C ILE A 287 -1.14 -23.04 -11.40
N ALA A 288 -1.61 -22.70 -10.22
CA ALA A 288 -0.81 -22.60 -9.00
C ALA A 288 -1.10 -23.81 -8.11
N LEU A 289 -0.10 -24.64 -7.88
CA LEU A 289 -0.15 -25.69 -6.87
C LEU A 289 0.36 -25.09 -5.54
N ASN A 290 -0.54 -24.70 -4.66
CA ASN A 290 -0.21 -24.52 -3.27
C ASN A 290 -0.19 -25.90 -2.65
N GLY A 291 0.91 -26.31 -1.98
CA GLY A 291 1.09 -27.67 -1.44
C GLY A 291 0.12 -28.09 -0.31
N GLU A 292 -1.03 -27.48 -0.25
CA GLU A 292 -2.21 -27.88 0.50
C GLU A 292 -3.33 -28.02 -0.54
N GLU A 293 -4.02 -29.14 -0.50
CA GLU A 293 -5.16 -29.48 -1.32
C GLU A 293 -6.24 -28.40 -1.23
N GLU A 294 -6.17 -27.35 -2.02
CA GLU A 294 -7.32 -26.57 -2.38
C GLU A 294 -7.67 -26.94 -3.82
N ASP A 295 -8.62 -27.85 -3.92
CA ASP A 295 -9.36 -28.20 -5.11
C ASP A 295 -10.11 -26.98 -5.66
N ASN A 296 -9.44 -26.12 -6.37
CA ASN A 296 -10.06 -25.15 -7.26
C ASN A 296 -9.27 -25.13 -8.57
N ILE A 297 -9.26 -26.26 -9.23
CA ILE A 297 -9.03 -26.31 -10.66
C ILE A 297 -10.43 -26.22 -11.29
N GLU A 298 -10.92 -25.01 -11.52
CA GLU A 298 -11.94 -24.82 -12.56
C GLU A 298 -11.24 -24.85 -13.90
N LEU A 299 -11.40 -25.96 -14.61
CA LEU A 299 -11.05 -26.14 -16.01
C LEU A 299 -12.06 -25.42 -16.89
#